data_f4a8a910cf56ac41d266b0d24dba6e3d
#
_entry.id   f4a8a910cf56ac41d266b0d24dba6e3d
#
_cell.length_a   1.000
_cell.length_b   1.000
_cell.length_c   1.000
_cell.angle_alpha   90.00
_cell.angle_beta   90.00
_cell.angle_gamma   90.00
#
_symmetry.space_group_name_H-M   'P 1'
#
loop_
_entity.id
_entity.type
_entity.pdbx_description
1 polymer ?
#
loop_
_entity_poly.entity_id
_entity_poly.type
_entity_poly.pdbx_seq_one_letter_code
_entity_poly.pdbx_strand_id
1 'polypeptide(L)'
;MSRAFTRRQVLAAAAGAMLGFGACQKQETASDKPELVLRYAENQPEDYPTTQAALAFGNLLEEQTGGRVKVAVYSKGELGAEMSVIQQIQFGGIDFARVSLSQLAEYMPALNVLQLPFLYQDAGQMWRVLDGSIGDEFLTRLDAIDLTGLSWFDAGVRSFYTRQKVTCLAELQGLRLRVQESDTMSMMVSALGADPVQVVYSQVYAALHNGQIDGAENNWPS
;
A
#
# COMPACT_ATOMS: atom_id res chain seq x y z
N MET A 1 -5.77 -64.03 53.27
CA MET A 1 -5.07 -63.16 54.23
C MET A 1 -4.89 -61.75 53.58
N SER A 2 -5.79 -60.87 53.90
CA SER A 2 -5.74 -59.47 53.39
C SER A 2 -4.87 -58.63 54.32
N ARG A 3 -3.76 -58.07 53.82
CA ARG A 3 -2.93 -57.13 54.59
C ARG A 3 -3.51 -55.75 54.44
N ALA A 4 -4.17 -55.23 55.47
CA ALA A 4 -4.62 -53.85 55.52
C ALA A 4 -3.42 -52.92 55.67
N PHE A 5 -3.30 -51.93 54.75
CA PHE A 5 -2.29 -50.87 54.85
C PHE A 5 -2.63 -49.90 55.99
N THR A 6 -1.64 -49.59 56.83
CA THR A 6 -1.79 -48.65 57.95
C THR A 6 -1.83 -47.19 57.44
N ARG A 7 -2.57 -46.30 58.15
CA ARG A 7 -2.69 -44.87 57.83
C ARG A 7 -1.34 -44.14 57.56
N ARG A 8 -0.27 -44.62 58.26
CA ARG A 8 1.10 -44.08 58.06
C ARG A 8 1.71 -44.46 56.72
N GLN A 9 1.40 -45.61 56.15
CA GLN A 9 1.90 -46.07 54.86
C GLN A 9 1.18 -45.35 53.70
N VAL A 10 -0.08 -44.98 53.88
CA VAL A 10 -0.85 -44.19 52.90
C VAL A 10 -0.35 -42.74 52.88
N LEU A 11 0.00 -42.17 54.05
CA LEU A 11 0.51 -40.79 54.12
C LEU A 11 1.95 -40.69 53.58
N ALA A 12 2.79 -41.69 53.72
CA ALA A 12 4.12 -41.70 53.13
C ALA A 12 4.09 -41.84 51.57
N ALA A 13 3.12 -42.58 51.04
CA ALA A 13 2.90 -42.69 49.60
C ALA A 13 2.35 -41.38 48.98
N ALA A 14 1.53 -40.64 49.74
CA ALA A 14 0.99 -39.34 49.29
C ALA A 14 2.08 -38.23 49.31
N ALA A 15 3.04 -38.25 50.22
CA ALA A 15 4.14 -37.28 50.28
C ALA A 15 5.17 -37.47 49.14
N GLY A 16 5.36 -38.73 48.69
CA GLY A 16 6.24 -39.03 47.54
C GLY A 16 5.68 -38.65 46.17
N ALA A 17 4.36 -38.57 46.07
CA ALA A 17 3.69 -38.18 44.79
C ALA A 17 3.65 -36.65 44.53
N MET A 18 3.90 -35.81 45.55
CA MET A 18 3.90 -34.35 45.39
C MET A 18 5.24 -33.73 44.98
N LEU A 19 6.32 -34.52 44.93
CA LEU A 19 7.65 -34.06 44.52
C LEU A 19 7.95 -34.31 43.01
N GLY A 20 7.02 -34.93 42.27
CA GLY A 20 7.16 -35.27 40.86
C GLY A 20 6.44 -34.32 39.90
N PHE A 21 5.67 -33.31 40.38
CA PHE A 21 5.02 -32.30 39.55
C PHE A 21 5.83 -31.00 39.49
N GLY A 22 7.16 -31.12 39.47
CA GLY A 22 8.10 -30.06 39.20
C GLY A 22 8.20 -29.85 37.68
N ALA A 23 7.59 -28.78 37.19
CA ALA A 23 8.00 -28.07 35.98
C ALA A 23 8.09 -28.86 34.66
N CYS A 24 6.98 -29.36 34.16
CA CYS A 24 6.71 -29.16 32.75
C CYS A 24 5.96 -27.81 32.59
N GLN A 25 6.67 -26.71 32.75
CA GLN A 25 6.30 -25.49 32.04
C GLN A 25 6.40 -25.88 30.56
N LYS A 26 5.24 -26.19 29.98
CA LYS A 26 5.07 -26.23 28.53
C LYS A 26 5.52 -24.84 28.09
N GLN A 27 6.75 -24.75 27.60
CA GLN A 27 7.17 -23.65 26.77
C GLN A 27 6.15 -23.67 25.64
N GLU A 28 5.20 -22.75 25.65
CA GLU A 28 4.33 -22.54 24.53
C GLU A 28 5.28 -22.28 23.36
N THR A 29 5.44 -23.30 22.53
CA THR A 29 6.04 -23.14 21.24
C THR A 29 5.19 -22.07 20.58
N ALA A 30 5.78 -20.90 20.31
CA ALA A 30 5.16 -19.85 19.54
C ALA A 30 4.46 -20.53 18.37
N SER A 31 3.18 -20.28 18.21
CA SER A 31 2.39 -20.84 17.12
C SER A 31 3.13 -20.48 15.82
N ASP A 32 3.50 -21.48 15.00
CA ASP A 32 4.15 -21.25 13.70
C ASP A 32 3.26 -20.42 12.73
N LYS A 33 2.05 -20.10 13.16
CA LYS A 33 1.10 -19.30 12.38
C LYS A 33 0.92 -17.93 13.01
N PRO A 34 0.93 -16.85 12.21
CA PRO A 34 0.63 -15.52 12.71
C PRO A 34 -0.80 -15.47 13.28
N GLU A 35 -0.99 -14.72 14.34
CA GLU A 35 -2.31 -14.45 14.96
C GLU A 35 -3.16 -13.56 14.03
N LEU A 36 -2.51 -12.65 13.27
CA LEU A 36 -3.14 -11.71 12.38
C LEU A 36 -2.35 -11.63 11.06
N VAL A 37 -3.07 -11.69 9.94
CA VAL A 37 -2.51 -11.43 8.61
C VAL A 37 -3.23 -10.22 8.03
N LEU A 38 -2.48 -9.14 7.82
CA LEU A 38 -2.96 -7.90 7.22
C LEU A 38 -2.65 -7.88 5.72
N ARG A 39 -3.57 -7.38 4.92
CA ARG A 39 -3.44 -7.30 3.46
C ARG A 39 -2.96 -5.92 3.03
N TYR A 40 -1.92 -5.88 2.22
CA TYR A 40 -1.39 -4.66 1.62
C TYR A 40 -1.53 -4.73 0.10
N ALA A 41 -2.24 -3.78 -0.50
CA ALA A 41 -2.42 -3.67 -1.94
C ALA A 41 -1.41 -2.71 -2.58
N GLU A 42 -0.78 -3.16 -3.66
CA GLU A 42 0.14 -2.37 -4.48
C GLU A 42 -0.11 -2.65 -5.96
N ASN A 43 -0.15 -1.62 -6.80
CA ASN A 43 -0.38 -1.79 -8.24
C ASN A 43 0.92 -1.98 -9.04
N GLN A 44 2.08 -1.71 -8.45
CA GLN A 44 3.39 -1.83 -9.07
C GLN A 44 3.96 -3.25 -8.95
N PRO A 45 4.93 -3.63 -9.80
CA PRO A 45 5.59 -4.92 -9.71
C PRO A 45 6.45 -5.03 -8.43
N GLU A 46 6.85 -6.25 -8.10
CA GLU A 46 7.52 -6.55 -6.84
C GLU A 46 8.87 -5.83 -6.67
N ASP A 47 9.60 -5.63 -7.76
CA ASP A 47 10.90 -4.94 -7.80
C ASP A 47 10.80 -3.41 -7.77
N TYR A 48 9.59 -2.85 -7.82
CA TYR A 48 9.38 -1.41 -7.76
C TYR A 48 9.65 -0.84 -6.34
N PRO A 49 10.27 0.36 -6.23
CA PRO A 49 10.69 0.89 -4.93
C PRO A 49 9.59 0.97 -3.87
N THR A 50 8.36 1.36 -4.23
CA THR A 50 7.25 1.44 -3.25
C THR A 50 6.79 0.05 -2.79
N THR A 51 6.83 -0.95 -3.65
CA THR A 51 6.53 -2.34 -3.29
C THR A 51 7.60 -2.91 -2.37
N GLN A 52 8.88 -2.61 -2.64
CA GLN A 52 9.98 -2.99 -1.76
C GLN A 52 9.85 -2.34 -0.37
N ALA A 53 9.39 -1.09 -0.30
CA ALA A 53 9.11 -0.42 0.97
C ALA A 53 7.95 -1.09 1.71
N ALA A 54 6.89 -1.52 1.02
CA ALA A 54 5.79 -2.27 1.62
C ALA A 54 6.25 -3.62 2.19
N LEU A 55 7.12 -4.34 1.47
CA LEU A 55 7.72 -5.60 1.95
C LEU A 55 8.60 -5.35 3.18
N ALA A 56 9.43 -4.30 3.17
CA ALA A 56 10.26 -3.93 4.31
C ALA A 56 9.40 -3.56 5.53
N PHE A 57 8.32 -2.80 5.34
CA PHE A 57 7.35 -2.50 6.39
C PHE A 57 6.76 -3.78 7.00
N GLY A 58 6.33 -4.72 6.15
CA GLY A 58 5.78 -6.00 6.60
C GLY A 58 6.78 -6.81 7.42
N ASN A 59 8.04 -6.90 6.97
CA ASN A 59 9.10 -7.61 7.68
C ASN A 59 9.41 -6.98 9.05
N LEU A 60 9.47 -5.65 9.12
CA LEU A 60 9.70 -4.93 10.38
C LEU A 60 8.55 -5.15 11.36
N LEU A 61 7.31 -5.14 10.89
CA LEU A 61 6.14 -5.38 11.73
C LEU A 61 6.11 -6.83 12.25
N GLU A 62 6.44 -7.81 11.41
CA GLU A 62 6.55 -9.22 11.79
C GLU A 62 7.65 -9.40 12.86
N GLU A 63 8.82 -8.82 12.68
CA GLU A 63 9.93 -8.85 13.64
C GLU A 63 9.53 -8.21 14.98
N GLN A 64 8.97 -6.99 14.96
CA GLN A 64 8.58 -6.26 16.17
C GLN A 64 7.46 -6.93 16.95
N THR A 65 6.63 -7.72 16.27
CA THR A 65 5.54 -8.47 16.92
C THR A 65 5.92 -9.89 17.30
N GLY A 66 7.17 -10.30 17.05
CA GLY A 66 7.63 -11.69 17.31
C GLY A 66 6.88 -12.71 16.46
N GLY A 67 6.54 -12.37 15.20
CA GLY A 67 5.83 -13.23 14.26
C GLY A 67 4.31 -13.27 14.44
N ARG A 68 3.75 -12.52 15.41
CA ARG A 68 2.30 -12.52 15.66
C ARG A 68 1.49 -11.80 14.57
N VAL A 69 2.04 -10.75 13.98
CA VAL A 69 1.38 -9.99 12.90
C VAL A 69 2.20 -10.13 11.62
N LYS A 70 1.56 -10.51 10.54
CA LYS A 70 2.15 -10.60 9.21
C LYS A 70 1.45 -9.67 8.24
N VAL A 71 2.21 -9.03 7.34
CA VAL A 71 1.64 -8.27 6.21
C VAL A 71 1.83 -9.08 4.93
N ALA A 72 0.73 -9.43 4.29
CA ALA A 72 0.74 -10.04 2.97
C ALA A 72 0.64 -8.94 1.91
N VAL A 73 1.73 -8.71 1.17
CA VAL A 73 1.78 -7.72 0.09
C VAL A 73 1.33 -8.37 -1.22
N TYR A 74 0.32 -7.78 -1.83
CA TYR A 74 -0.24 -8.17 -3.13
C TYR A 74 0.16 -7.11 -4.16
N SER A 75 1.12 -7.44 -5.00
CA SER A 75 1.69 -6.56 -6.02
C SER A 75 0.90 -6.61 -7.34
N LYS A 76 1.32 -5.82 -8.35
CA LYS A 76 0.78 -5.87 -9.73
C LYS A 76 -0.74 -5.67 -9.84
N GLY A 77 -1.37 -5.06 -8.84
CA GLY A 77 -2.82 -4.86 -8.85
C GLY A 77 -3.64 -6.14 -8.62
N GLU A 78 -3.10 -7.16 -7.98
CA GLU A 78 -3.80 -8.43 -7.71
C GLU A 78 -5.11 -8.23 -6.94
N LEU A 79 -5.19 -7.22 -6.06
CA LEU A 79 -6.40 -6.90 -5.30
C LEU A 79 -7.32 -5.88 -6.02
N GLY A 80 -7.00 -5.50 -7.24
CA GLY A 80 -7.79 -4.60 -8.08
C GLY A 80 -7.11 -3.28 -8.43
N ALA A 81 -7.82 -2.44 -9.20
CA ALA A 81 -7.39 -1.07 -9.53
C ALA A 81 -7.46 -0.17 -8.29
N GLU A 82 -6.66 0.91 -8.27
CA GLU A 82 -6.52 1.79 -7.09
C GLU A 82 -7.85 2.34 -6.57
N MET A 83 -8.78 2.73 -7.45
CA MET A 83 -10.12 3.20 -7.05
C MET A 83 -10.91 2.11 -6.29
N SER A 84 -10.84 0.86 -6.76
CA SER A 84 -11.47 -0.28 -6.08
C SER A 84 -10.78 -0.60 -4.77
N VAL A 85 -9.44 -0.48 -4.71
CA VAL A 85 -8.65 -0.69 -3.49
C VAL A 85 -9.02 0.33 -2.41
N ILE A 86 -9.16 1.62 -2.75
CA ILE A 86 -9.61 2.67 -1.82
C ILE A 86 -10.97 2.27 -1.19
N GLN A 87 -11.93 1.86 -2.01
CA GLN A 87 -13.24 1.42 -1.50
C GLN A 87 -13.12 0.18 -0.61
N GLN A 88 -12.28 -0.78 -0.97
CA GLN A 88 -12.08 -1.99 -0.18
C GLN A 88 -11.44 -1.69 1.20
N ILE A 89 -10.56 -0.69 1.30
CA ILE A 89 -10.03 -0.24 2.61
C ILE A 89 -11.17 0.34 3.45
N GLN A 90 -11.99 1.24 2.89
CA GLN A 90 -13.13 1.84 3.58
C GLN A 90 -14.12 0.78 4.10
N PHE A 91 -14.28 -0.34 3.39
CA PHE A 91 -15.12 -1.48 3.81
C PHE A 91 -14.39 -2.51 4.68
N GLY A 92 -13.10 -2.31 5.00
CA GLY A 92 -12.30 -3.24 5.81
C GLY A 92 -11.92 -4.54 5.08
N GLY A 93 -11.98 -4.56 3.75
CA GLY A 93 -11.57 -5.69 2.93
C GLY A 93 -10.06 -5.76 2.69
N ILE A 94 -9.37 -4.64 2.77
CA ILE A 94 -7.92 -4.47 2.67
C ILE A 94 -7.47 -3.59 3.83
N ASP A 95 -6.31 -3.88 4.42
CA ASP A 95 -5.82 -3.18 5.61
C ASP A 95 -4.90 -2.02 5.25
N PHE A 96 -4.06 -2.18 4.23
CA PHE A 96 -3.11 -1.17 3.77
C PHE A 96 -3.08 -1.08 2.25
N ALA A 97 -2.79 0.09 1.72
CA ALA A 97 -2.44 0.25 0.32
C ALA A 97 -1.51 1.45 0.10
N ARG A 98 -0.73 1.38 -0.97
CA ARG A 98 -0.18 2.56 -1.60
C ARG A 98 -1.08 2.93 -2.77
N VAL A 99 -1.57 4.14 -2.81
CA VAL A 99 -2.43 4.66 -3.87
C VAL A 99 -1.87 5.96 -4.44
N SER A 100 -2.17 6.21 -5.70
CA SER A 100 -1.77 7.44 -6.38
C SER A 100 -2.58 8.62 -5.87
N LEU A 101 -1.89 9.75 -5.67
CA LEU A 101 -2.51 10.99 -5.19
C LEU A 101 -3.67 11.44 -6.09
N SER A 102 -3.53 11.27 -7.41
CA SER A 102 -4.56 11.64 -8.39
C SER A 102 -5.89 10.94 -8.14
N GLN A 103 -5.85 9.64 -7.83
CA GLN A 103 -7.06 8.85 -7.61
C GLN A 103 -7.61 9.07 -6.20
N LEU A 104 -6.74 9.30 -5.22
CA LEU A 104 -7.17 9.66 -3.87
C LEU A 104 -7.84 11.05 -3.86
N ALA A 105 -7.42 11.96 -4.74
CA ALA A 105 -8.00 13.29 -4.88
C ALA A 105 -9.46 13.28 -5.39
N GLU A 106 -9.92 12.21 -6.02
CA GLU A 106 -11.34 12.05 -6.38
C GLU A 106 -12.25 11.90 -5.14
N TYR A 107 -11.68 11.40 -4.02
CA TYR A 107 -12.36 11.32 -2.73
C TYR A 107 -12.10 12.55 -1.84
N MET A 108 -10.93 13.16 -1.94
CA MET A 108 -10.56 14.37 -1.21
C MET A 108 -9.94 15.41 -2.17
N PRO A 109 -10.76 16.24 -2.84
CA PRO A 109 -10.31 17.17 -3.90
C PRO A 109 -9.21 18.14 -3.48
N ALA A 110 -9.07 18.45 -2.19
CA ALA A 110 -7.98 19.29 -1.69
C ALA A 110 -6.58 18.74 -2.01
N LEU A 111 -6.43 17.42 -2.16
CA LEU A 111 -5.16 16.78 -2.54
C LEU A 111 -4.67 17.20 -3.93
N ASN A 112 -5.56 17.68 -4.80
CA ASN A 112 -5.18 18.15 -6.13
C ASN A 112 -4.13 19.26 -6.08
N VAL A 113 -4.11 20.06 -5.02
CA VAL A 113 -3.11 21.13 -4.90
C VAL A 113 -1.68 20.57 -4.85
N LEU A 114 -1.48 19.41 -4.24
CA LEU A 114 -0.14 18.82 -4.08
C LEU A 114 0.41 18.23 -5.39
N GLN A 115 -0.41 18.02 -6.40
CA GLN A 115 -0.02 17.47 -7.71
C GLN A 115 -0.07 18.46 -8.85
N LEU A 116 -0.24 19.75 -8.56
CA LEU A 116 -0.22 20.77 -9.60
C LEU A 116 1.12 20.80 -10.33
N PRO A 117 1.13 20.90 -11.67
CA PRO A 117 2.35 20.99 -12.43
C PRO A 117 3.23 22.17 -11.95
N PHE A 118 4.53 21.94 -11.85
CA PHE A 118 5.53 22.95 -11.48
C PHE A 118 5.34 23.58 -10.09
N LEU A 119 4.57 22.94 -9.19
CA LEU A 119 4.39 23.43 -7.81
C LEU A 119 5.70 23.46 -7.04
N TYR A 120 6.52 22.44 -7.20
CA TYR A 120 7.81 22.30 -6.51
C TYR A 120 8.96 22.61 -7.44
N GLN A 121 9.98 23.30 -6.93
CA GLN A 121 11.20 23.60 -7.69
C GLN A 121 12.10 22.36 -7.80
N ASP A 122 12.12 21.54 -6.74
CA ASP A 122 12.90 20.32 -6.65
C ASP A 122 12.28 19.35 -5.62
N ALA A 123 12.79 18.11 -5.59
CA ALA A 123 12.35 17.08 -4.65
C ALA A 123 12.59 17.49 -3.18
N GLY A 124 13.67 18.24 -2.90
CA GLY A 124 13.95 18.72 -1.55
C GLY A 124 12.90 19.72 -1.04
N GLN A 125 12.38 20.60 -1.92
CA GLN A 125 11.27 21.49 -1.57
C GLN A 125 9.99 20.68 -1.33
N MET A 126 9.70 19.72 -2.20
CA MET A 126 8.54 18.82 -2.06
C MET A 126 8.56 18.12 -0.70
N TRP A 127 9.68 17.51 -0.35
CA TRP A 127 9.80 16.79 0.93
C TRP A 127 9.69 17.71 2.14
N ARG A 128 10.22 18.92 2.09
CA ARG A 128 10.01 19.92 3.19
C ARG A 128 8.52 20.26 3.40
N VAL A 129 7.72 20.22 2.35
CA VAL A 129 6.26 20.42 2.45
C VAL A 129 5.56 19.17 2.98
N LEU A 130 5.89 17.99 2.41
CA LEU A 130 5.21 16.73 2.73
C LEU A 130 5.59 16.17 4.10
N ASP A 131 6.85 16.35 4.54
CA ASP A 131 7.32 15.97 5.89
C ASP A 131 7.05 17.06 6.95
N GLY A 132 6.43 18.16 6.55
CA GLY A 132 6.07 19.26 7.45
C GLY A 132 4.59 19.29 7.79
N SER A 133 4.19 20.33 8.51
CA SER A 133 2.81 20.51 9.00
C SER A 133 1.75 20.49 7.88
N ILE A 134 2.10 20.90 6.67
CA ILE A 134 1.19 20.85 5.52
C ILE A 134 0.90 19.38 5.16
N GLY A 135 1.94 18.56 5.03
CA GLY A 135 1.78 17.14 4.74
C GLY A 135 1.02 16.41 5.84
N ASP A 136 1.34 16.69 7.11
CA ASP A 136 0.63 16.13 8.28
C ASP A 136 -0.87 16.50 8.27
N GLU A 137 -1.20 17.75 7.90
CA GLU A 137 -2.60 18.19 7.77
C GLU A 137 -3.35 17.38 6.71
N PHE A 138 -2.73 17.14 5.54
CA PHE A 138 -3.37 16.34 4.49
C PHE A 138 -3.53 14.88 4.90
N LEU A 139 -2.54 14.26 5.56
CA LEU A 139 -2.66 12.89 6.08
C LEU A 139 -3.80 12.80 7.10
N THR A 140 -3.91 13.77 8.02
CA THR A 140 -4.99 13.81 9.02
C THR A 140 -6.37 13.99 8.39
N ARG A 141 -6.48 14.77 7.32
CA ARG A 141 -7.77 15.00 6.64
C ARG A 141 -8.33 13.74 5.98
N LEU A 142 -7.52 12.71 5.72
CA LEU A 142 -7.99 11.44 5.19
C LEU A 142 -8.94 10.71 6.14
N ASP A 143 -8.88 10.98 7.44
CA ASP A 143 -9.81 10.43 8.43
C ASP A 143 -11.29 10.80 8.11
N ALA A 144 -11.52 11.93 7.43
CA ALA A 144 -12.87 12.36 7.02
C ALA A 144 -13.50 11.49 5.92
N ILE A 145 -12.70 10.63 5.28
CA ILE A 145 -13.13 9.69 4.25
C ILE A 145 -12.83 8.23 4.66
N ASP A 146 -12.79 7.96 5.97
CA ASP A 146 -12.54 6.63 6.55
C ASP A 146 -11.20 6.01 6.11
N LEU A 147 -10.17 6.83 5.93
CA LEU A 147 -8.80 6.42 5.62
C LEU A 147 -7.83 7.08 6.60
N THR A 148 -6.85 6.32 7.09
CA THR A 148 -5.75 6.87 7.89
C THR A 148 -4.51 7.02 7.03
N GLY A 149 -4.05 8.26 6.84
CA GLY A 149 -2.81 8.55 6.13
C GLY A 149 -1.59 8.21 7.00
N LEU A 150 -0.68 7.38 6.49
CA LEU A 150 0.50 6.93 7.24
C LEU A 150 1.78 7.66 6.82
N SER A 151 2.00 7.82 5.52
CA SER A 151 3.21 8.44 4.97
C SER A 151 3.04 8.82 3.51
N TRP A 152 4.01 9.55 3.00
CA TRP A 152 4.13 9.91 1.59
C TRP A 152 5.19 9.06 0.89
N PHE A 153 4.97 8.78 -0.39
CA PHE A 153 5.96 8.18 -1.28
C PHE A 153 6.21 9.09 -2.47
N ASP A 154 7.47 9.22 -2.86
CA ASP A 154 7.85 9.87 -4.12
C ASP A 154 8.03 8.82 -5.21
N ALA A 155 7.24 8.95 -6.27
CA ALA A 155 7.35 8.12 -7.45
C ALA A 155 8.17 8.79 -8.57
N GLY A 156 8.69 9.99 -8.33
CA GLY A 156 9.45 10.78 -9.28
C GLY A 156 8.58 11.71 -10.15
N VAL A 157 9.24 12.44 -11.02
CA VAL A 157 8.62 13.40 -11.94
C VAL A 157 7.84 12.68 -13.02
N ARG A 158 6.62 13.15 -13.30
CA ARG A 158 5.79 12.64 -14.40
C ARG A 158 6.22 13.26 -15.71
N SER A 159 6.28 12.44 -16.75
CA SER A 159 6.66 12.80 -18.11
C SER A 159 5.72 12.16 -19.12
N PHE A 160 5.63 12.74 -20.31
CA PHE A 160 4.93 12.10 -21.43
C PHE A 160 5.85 11.10 -22.13
N TYR A 161 5.30 9.96 -22.52
CA TYR A 161 5.89 9.04 -23.47
C TYR A 161 4.91 8.75 -24.59
N THR A 162 5.36 8.84 -25.82
CA THR A 162 4.54 8.82 -27.02
C THR A 162 5.18 7.94 -28.09
N ARG A 163 4.36 7.39 -29.01
CA ARG A 163 4.84 6.58 -30.13
C ARG A 163 5.74 7.37 -31.07
N GLN A 164 5.46 8.66 -31.24
CA GLN A 164 6.28 9.58 -32.03
C GLN A 164 6.90 10.63 -31.13
N LYS A 165 8.07 11.09 -31.49
CA LYS A 165 8.78 12.11 -30.71
C LYS A 165 7.96 13.38 -30.65
N VAL A 166 7.79 13.93 -29.44
CA VAL A 166 7.16 15.22 -29.17
C VAL A 166 8.21 16.15 -28.59
N THR A 167 8.35 17.34 -29.17
CA THR A 167 9.36 18.33 -28.79
C THR A 167 8.75 19.70 -28.41
N CYS A 168 7.49 19.92 -28.75
CA CYS A 168 6.77 21.16 -28.43
C CYS A 168 5.28 20.89 -28.22
N LEU A 169 4.56 21.85 -27.62
CA LEU A 169 3.13 21.72 -27.32
C LEU A 169 2.28 21.50 -28.58
N ALA A 170 2.66 22.09 -29.71
CA ALA A 170 1.90 21.91 -30.94
C ALA A 170 1.86 20.46 -31.43
N GLU A 171 2.85 19.67 -31.11
CA GLU A 171 2.93 18.23 -31.46
C GLU A 171 2.09 17.34 -30.54
N LEU A 172 1.56 17.88 -29.43
CA LEU A 172 0.61 17.18 -28.56
C LEU A 172 -0.83 17.26 -29.09
N GLN A 173 -1.13 18.21 -30.00
CA GLN A 173 -2.49 18.47 -30.46
C GLN A 173 -3.15 17.21 -31.03
N GLY A 174 -4.29 16.82 -30.45
CA GLY A 174 -5.07 15.68 -30.89
C GLY A 174 -4.47 14.30 -30.63
N LEU A 175 -3.31 14.21 -29.92
CA LEU A 175 -2.82 12.92 -29.45
C LEU A 175 -3.71 12.40 -28.33
N ARG A 176 -4.14 11.15 -28.46
CA ARG A 176 -4.86 10.45 -27.39
C ARG A 176 -3.85 10.00 -26.34
N LEU A 177 -3.80 10.74 -25.24
CA LEU A 177 -2.87 10.46 -24.14
C LEU A 177 -3.59 9.82 -22.96
N ARG A 178 -3.12 8.66 -22.57
CA ARG A 178 -3.62 8.02 -21.35
C ARG A 178 -3.31 8.87 -20.14
N VAL A 179 -4.31 9.01 -19.29
CA VAL A 179 -4.18 9.55 -17.93
C VAL A 179 -4.71 8.54 -16.93
N GLN A 180 -4.37 8.75 -15.65
CA GLN A 180 -5.01 8.03 -14.54
C GLN A 180 -6.50 8.36 -14.51
N GLU A 181 -7.29 7.60 -13.78
CA GLU A 181 -8.71 7.85 -13.52
C GLU A 181 -8.85 9.08 -12.60
N SER A 182 -8.65 10.27 -13.17
CA SER A 182 -8.64 11.54 -12.47
C SER A 182 -9.09 12.67 -13.41
N ASP A 183 -10.06 13.46 -12.96
CA ASP A 183 -10.56 14.59 -13.70
C ASP A 183 -9.50 15.70 -13.81
N THR A 184 -8.73 15.94 -12.76
CA THR A 184 -7.63 16.91 -12.77
C THR A 184 -6.57 16.56 -13.80
N MET A 185 -6.18 15.27 -13.90
CA MET A 185 -5.21 14.84 -14.91
C MET A 185 -5.78 14.96 -16.32
N SER A 186 -7.07 14.67 -16.51
CA SER A 186 -7.77 14.86 -17.78
C SER A 186 -7.81 16.33 -18.18
N MET A 187 -8.15 17.23 -17.26
CA MET A 187 -8.14 18.68 -17.51
C MET A 187 -6.73 19.20 -17.87
N MET A 188 -5.70 18.73 -17.20
CA MET A 188 -4.31 19.09 -17.48
C MET A 188 -3.93 18.71 -18.91
N VAL A 189 -4.20 17.48 -19.33
CA VAL A 189 -3.85 16.99 -20.68
C VAL A 189 -4.66 17.73 -21.74
N SER A 190 -5.96 18.00 -21.50
CA SER A 190 -6.79 18.82 -22.39
C SER A 190 -6.27 20.26 -22.54
N ALA A 191 -5.79 20.86 -21.44
CA ALA A 191 -5.23 22.22 -21.49
C ALA A 191 -3.93 22.30 -22.32
N LEU A 192 -3.22 21.17 -22.47
CA LEU A 192 -2.05 21.05 -23.35
C LEU A 192 -2.44 20.79 -24.82
N GLY A 193 -3.73 20.61 -25.12
CA GLY A 193 -4.28 20.38 -26.46
C GLY A 193 -4.31 18.93 -26.90
N ALA A 194 -4.00 17.98 -26.03
CA ALA A 194 -4.15 16.56 -26.29
C ALA A 194 -5.53 16.05 -25.84
N ASP A 195 -5.91 14.86 -26.30
CA ASP A 195 -7.15 14.20 -25.96
C ASP A 195 -6.88 13.21 -24.80
N PRO A 196 -7.33 13.49 -23.56
CA PRO A 196 -7.11 12.58 -22.43
C PRO A 196 -8.00 11.34 -22.55
N VAL A 197 -7.41 10.17 -22.27
CA VAL A 197 -8.12 8.90 -22.23
C VAL A 197 -7.83 8.26 -20.87
N GLN A 198 -8.85 8.17 -20.02
CA GLN A 198 -8.70 7.50 -18.72
C GLN A 198 -8.61 5.98 -18.93
N VAL A 199 -7.49 5.39 -18.50
CA VAL A 199 -7.24 3.94 -18.57
C VAL A 199 -6.56 3.48 -17.31
N VAL A 200 -7.09 2.44 -16.67
CA VAL A 200 -6.47 1.79 -15.51
C VAL A 200 -5.07 1.29 -15.82
N TYR A 201 -4.16 1.36 -14.84
CA TYR A 201 -2.74 1.11 -15.07
C TYR A 201 -2.46 -0.25 -15.74
N SER A 202 -3.12 -1.31 -15.31
CA SER A 202 -2.94 -2.67 -15.86
C SER A 202 -3.31 -2.81 -17.34
N GLN A 203 -4.09 -1.89 -17.91
CA GLN A 203 -4.54 -1.92 -19.31
C GLN A 203 -3.73 -1.01 -20.23
N VAL A 204 -2.80 -0.20 -19.70
CA VAL A 204 -2.05 0.80 -20.49
C VAL A 204 -1.23 0.15 -21.60
N TYR A 205 -0.53 -0.94 -21.32
CA TYR A 205 0.25 -1.66 -22.32
C TYR A 205 -0.64 -2.15 -23.49
N ALA A 206 -1.77 -2.77 -23.18
CA ALA A 206 -2.72 -3.24 -24.18
C ALA A 206 -3.31 -2.09 -25.00
N ALA A 207 -3.67 -0.98 -24.37
CA ALA A 207 -4.19 0.21 -25.03
C ALA A 207 -3.17 0.82 -26.01
N LEU A 208 -1.90 0.91 -25.62
CA LEU A 208 -0.79 1.32 -26.49
C LEU A 208 -0.60 0.34 -27.65
N HIS A 209 -0.54 -0.96 -27.35
CA HIS A 209 -0.30 -1.99 -28.35
C HIS A 209 -1.39 -2.00 -29.43
N ASN A 210 -2.65 -1.86 -29.03
CA ASN A 210 -3.82 -1.90 -29.91
C ASN A 210 -4.09 -0.54 -30.59
N GLY A 211 -3.30 0.50 -30.32
CA GLY A 211 -3.49 1.81 -30.91
C GLY A 211 -4.73 2.56 -30.41
N GLN A 212 -5.22 2.23 -29.23
CA GLN A 212 -6.32 2.96 -28.59
C GLN A 212 -5.84 4.32 -28.08
N ILE A 213 -4.58 4.41 -27.68
CA ILE A 213 -3.88 5.63 -27.24
C ILE A 213 -2.57 5.78 -28.00
N ASP A 214 -2.12 7.03 -28.15
CA ASP A 214 -0.91 7.40 -28.86
C ASP A 214 0.30 7.59 -27.92
N GLY A 215 0.03 7.67 -26.63
CA GLY A 215 1.01 7.80 -25.56
C GLY A 215 0.35 7.80 -24.20
N ALA A 216 1.14 8.09 -23.18
CA ALA A 216 0.67 8.23 -21.81
C ALA A 216 1.56 9.19 -21.03
N GLU A 217 1.10 9.62 -19.87
CA GLU A 217 1.91 10.29 -18.87
C GLU A 217 2.19 9.35 -17.69
N ASN A 218 3.41 9.34 -17.23
CA ASN A 218 3.81 8.59 -16.04
C ASN A 218 5.20 9.02 -15.56
N ASN A 219 5.61 8.51 -14.42
CA ASN A 219 6.95 8.65 -13.88
C ASN A 219 7.90 7.57 -14.42
N TRP A 220 9.20 7.87 -14.47
CA TRP A 220 10.21 7.03 -15.12
C TRP A 220 10.30 5.57 -14.64
N PRO A 221 10.13 5.25 -13.34
CA PRO A 221 10.19 3.87 -12.89
C PRO A 221 8.97 3.01 -13.26
N SER A 222 7.91 3.61 -13.76
CA SER A 222 6.63 2.90 -14.04
C SER A 222 6.55 2.34 -15.44
#